data_27afe4794c05f32d58bb4c7a4a72efb2
#
_entry.id   27afe4794c05f32d58bb4c7a4a72efb2
#
_cell.length_a   1.000
_cell.length_b   1.000
_cell.length_c   1.000
_cell.angle_alpha   90.00
_cell.angle_beta   90.00
_cell.angle_gamma   90.00
#
_symmetry.space_group_name_H-M   'P 1'
#
loop_
_entity.id
_entity.type
_entity.pdbx_description
1 polymer ?
#
loop_
_entity_poly.entity_id
_entity_poly.type
_entity_poly.pdbx_seq_one_letter_code
_entity_poly.pdbx_strand_id
1 'polypeptide(L)'
;MYDYGPNFYGIEEKCKMPQPSAAWFIGGLIEGYGTHWPTGFWQSNMDTKRGDILIHYETSPVSAITCLWIAQTDGVIDPFFHYYNNTYIGDRIVIPNISLKELKTDTYFSNHQLVRKNIQGVNGWPVTGKDYAELVRMIEAKGFDTSVLPQIHTPSLPEGIVIKEEKDVEKKLLEPLLNEMGWYEHKDYIRQLPIHAGRGHRIFPDYALHYNNKPEEEKAKVLIEAKYHMKNNHEVESAFLQAFSYAKLLLSSVIILCDKECILVYESKKGFSRSRYKKYYWEDMRNPDLYNELKNKLTIQYFGKFLPIN
;
A
#
# COMPACT_ATOMS: atom_id res chain seq x y z
N MET A 1 -1.32 37.52 -3.47
CA MET A 1 -2.08 36.44 -2.79
C MET A 1 -2.10 35.29 -3.80
N TYR A 2 -1.21 34.30 -3.64
CA TYR A 2 -1.11 33.17 -4.56
C TYR A 2 -2.08 32.10 -4.10
N ASP A 3 -3.11 31.86 -4.90
CA ASP A 3 -4.05 30.77 -4.71
C ASP A 3 -3.37 29.49 -5.20
N TYR A 4 -2.82 28.72 -4.27
CA TYR A 4 -2.26 27.40 -4.54
C TYR A 4 -3.36 26.31 -4.42
N GLY A 5 -4.56 26.60 -4.94
CA GLY A 5 -5.62 25.62 -5.04
C GLY A 5 -5.23 24.39 -5.89
N PRO A 6 -6.06 23.35 -5.93
CA PRO A 6 -5.76 22.05 -6.59
C PRO A 6 -5.50 22.15 -8.11
N ASN A 7 -5.54 23.33 -8.70
CA ASN A 7 -5.27 23.59 -10.11
C ASN A 7 -3.78 23.74 -10.47
N PHE A 8 -2.87 23.42 -9.57
CA PHE A 8 -1.42 23.57 -9.79
C PHE A 8 -0.89 22.80 -11.02
N TYR A 9 -1.63 21.82 -11.54
CA TYR A 9 -1.24 21.02 -12.70
C TYR A 9 -2.08 21.27 -13.96
N GLY A 10 -2.97 22.25 -14.00
CA GLY A 10 -3.76 22.56 -15.19
C GLY A 10 -4.66 21.41 -15.69
N ILE A 11 -4.99 20.45 -14.83
CA ILE A 11 -5.88 19.34 -15.15
C ILE A 11 -7.29 19.79 -14.79
N GLU A 12 -8.05 20.20 -15.78
CA GLU A 12 -9.46 20.63 -15.62
C GLU A 12 -10.41 19.47 -15.22
N GLU A 13 -10.02 18.22 -15.33
CA GLU A 13 -10.74 17.12 -14.72
C GLU A 13 -10.33 17.02 -13.25
N LYS A 14 -11.26 17.30 -12.34
CA LYS A 14 -11.15 16.93 -10.94
C LYS A 14 -11.00 15.41 -10.87
N CYS A 15 -9.76 14.92 -10.95
CA CYS A 15 -9.50 13.50 -10.72
C CYS A 15 -10.12 13.13 -9.38
N LYS A 16 -11.18 12.32 -9.42
CA LYS A 16 -11.86 11.84 -8.21
C LYS A 16 -10.80 11.31 -7.25
N MET A 17 -10.89 11.73 -5.98
CA MET A 17 -9.99 11.23 -4.95
C MET A 17 -10.12 9.71 -4.88
N PRO A 18 -9.00 8.95 -4.93
CA PRO A 18 -9.07 7.51 -4.77
C PRO A 18 -9.63 7.17 -3.38
N GLN A 19 -10.29 6.01 -3.28
CA GLN A 19 -10.69 5.50 -1.98
C GLN A 19 -9.45 5.25 -1.12
N PRO A 20 -9.47 5.62 0.18
CA PRO A 20 -8.33 5.42 1.07
C PRO A 20 -7.86 3.97 1.08
N SER A 21 -6.59 3.76 0.88
CA SER A 21 -5.97 2.43 0.96
C SER A 21 -5.42 2.14 2.35
N ALA A 22 -5.02 3.18 3.09
CA ALA A 22 -4.46 3.08 4.42
C ALA A 22 -4.81 4.32 5.25
N ALA A 23 -4.44 4.26 6.54
CA ALA A 23 -4.50 5.41 7.43
C ALA A 23 -3.16 5.56 8.19
N TRP A 24 -2.82 6.80 8.53
CA TRP A 24 -1.57 7.17 9.19
C TRP A 24 -1.82 8.19 10.27
N PHE A 25 -1.13 8.08 11.41
CA PHE A 25 -1.10 9.18 12.36
C PHE A 25 -0.10 10.25 11.91
N ILE A 26 -0.50 11.51 12.08
CA ILE A 26 0.35 12.68 11.97
C ILE A 26 0.18 13.56 13.20
N GLY A 27 1.14 14.40 13.52
CA GLY A 27 1.05 15.24 14.71
C GLY A 27 1.81 16.54 14.61
N GLY A 28 1.32 17.53 15.33
CA GLY A 28 1.87 18.88 15.43
C GLY A 28 0.81 19.87 15.88
N LEU A 29 1.19 21.13 16.05
CA LEU A 29 0.25 22.21 16.32
C LEU A 29 -0.34 22.73 15.00
N ILE A 30 -1.65 22.94 14.97
CA ILE A 30 -2.33 23.57 13.83
C ILE A 30 -2.26 25.12 13.95
N GLU A 31 -1.71 25.66 15.04
CA GLU A 31 -1.55 27.10 15.26
C GLU A 31 -0.76 27.77 14.11
N GLY A 32 -1.36 28.81 13.52
CA GLY A 32 -0.81 29.51 12.36
C GLY A 32 -1.35 29.03 11.00
N TYR A 33 -1.89 27.84 10.94
CA TYR A 33 -2.75 27.40 9.84
C TYR A 33 -4.18 27.87 10.14
N GLY A 34 -4.46 29.14 9.90
CA GLY A 34 -5.80 29.71 10.10
C GLY A 34 -6.84 28.86 9.37
N THR A 35 -8.11 29.03 9.74
CA THR A 35 -9.27 28.37 9.11
C THR A 35 -9.36 28.53 7.58
N HIS A 36 -8.47 29.33 6.99
CA HIS A 36 -8.37 29.66 5.58
C HIS A 36 -7.28 28.89 4.81
N TRP A 37 -6.51 28.00 5.48
CA TRP A 37 -5.51 27.16 4.80
C TRP A 37 -5.98 25.71 4.80
N PRO A 38 -6.75 25.29 3.77
CA PRO A 38 -7.27 23.93 3.70
C PRO A 38 -6.21 22.88 3.30
N THR A 39 -4.97 23.29 3.03
CA THR A 39 -3.95 22.42 2.45
C THR A 39 -2.54 22.81 2.91
N GLY A 40 -1.63 21.86 2.97
CA GLY A 40 -0.21 22.10 3.27
C GLY A 40 0.62 20.85 3.23
N PHE A 41 1.94 21.01 3.20
CA PHE A 41 2.86 19.87 3.40
C PHE A 41 2.91 19.49 4.87
N TRP A 42 2.88 18.18 5.13
CA TRP A 42 2.98 17.65 6.47
C TRP A 42 3.84 16.40 6.52
N GLN A 43 4.61 16.24 7.61
CA GLN A 43 5.39 15.03 7.81
C GLN A 43 4.47 13.82 7.95
N SER A 44 4.72 12.79 7.13
CA SER A 44 3.90 11.59 7.01
C SER A 44 4.77 10.36 6.82
N ASN A 45 4.22 9.27 6.33
CA ASN A 45 4.95 8.07 5.95
C ASN A 45 5.30 8.10 4.46
N MET A 46 6.42 7.49 4.11
CA MET A 46 6.86 7.32 2.72
C MET A 46 5.88 6.45 1.91
N ASP A 47 5.21 5.51 2.58
CA ASP A 47 4.23 4.61 1.97
C ASP A 47 2.83 5.24 1.84
N THR A 48 2.62 6.48 2.34
CA THR A 48 1.37 7.22 2.16
C THR A 48 1.01 7.32 0.68
N LYS A 49 -0.25 7.05 0.35
CA LYS A 49 -0.79 7.19 -1.00
C LYS A 49 -1.82 8.31 -1.05
N ARG A 50 -1.93 8.94 -2.22
CA ARG A 50 -3.00 9.90 -2.48
C ARG A 50 -4.35 9.26 -2.17
N GLY A 51 -5.16 9.94 -1.36
CA GLY A 51 -6.43 9.43 -0.86
C GLY A 51 -6.37 8.81 0.54
N ASP A 52 -5.19 8.47 1.06
CA ASP A 52 -5.05 7.91 2.41
C ASP A 52 -5.54 8.87 3.50
N ILE A 53 -5.97 8.30 4.61
CA ILE A 53 -6.48 9.03 5.78
C ILE A 53 -5.31 9.42 6.67
N LEU A 54 -5.27 10.68 7.08
CA LEU A 54 -4.26 11.20 8.00
C LEU A 54 -4.95 11.67 9.28
N ILE A 55 -4.72 10.95 10.38
CA ILE A 55 -5.31 11.20 11.68
C ILE A 55 -4.42 12.19 12.43
N HIS A 56 -4.91 13.40 12.66
CA HIS A 56 -4.11 14.47 13.23
C HIS A 56 -4.23 14.52 14.75
N TYR A 57 -3.09 14.34 15.41
CA TYR A 57 -2.95 14.57 16.84
C TYR A 57 -2.31 15.93 17.09
N GLU A 58 -3.06 16.88 17.64
CA GLU A 58 -2.49 18.14 18.10
C GLU A 58 -1.70 17.92 19.40
N THR A 59 -0.46 18.40 19.40
CA THR A 59 0.44 18.31 20.56
C THR A 59 0.01 19.27 21.66
N SER A 60 0.77 19.33 22.77
CA SER A 60 0.51 20.30 23.85
C SER A 60 0.41 21.73 23.32
N PRO A 61 -0.56 22.54 23.81
CA PRO A 61 -1.41 22.31 24.99
C PRO A 61 -2.69 21.49 24.74
N VAL A 62 -3.08 21.25 23.49
CA VAL A 62 -4.35 20.56 23.13
C VAL A 62 -4.32 19.09 23.54
N SER A 63 -3.26 18.40 23.18
CA SER A 63 -3.00 16.98 23.50
C SER A 63 -4.17 16.04 23.15
N ALA A 64 -4.69 16.14 21.91
CA ALA A 64 -5.86 15.41 21.44
C ALA A 64 -5.79 15.11 19.93
N ILE A 65 -6.49 14.08 19.48
CA ILE A 65 -6.87 13.92 18.08
C ILE A 65 -8.02 14.89 17.81
N THR A 66 -7.87 15.78 16.82
CA THR A 66 -8.80 16.90 16.57
C THR A 66 -9.45 16.87 15.19
N CYS A 67 -8.79 16.24 14.22
CA CYS A 67 -9.30 16.16 12.86
C CYS A 67 -8.67 15.02 12.07
N LEU A 68 -9.28 14.74 10.94
CA LEU A 68 -8.76 13.90 9.87
C LEU A 68 -8.43 14.77 8.65
N TRP A 69 -7.42 14.36 7.89
CA TRP A 69 -7.09 14.95 6.60
C TRP A 69 -7.03 13.84 5.54
N ILE A 70 -7.11 14.23 4.28
CA ILE A 70 -6.88 13.33 3.15
C ILE A 70 -5.55 13.68 2.50
N ALA A 71 -4.72 12.68 2.25
CA ALA A 71 -3.49 12.84 1.52
C ALA A 71 -3.79 13.23 0.06
N GLN A 72 -3.32 14.39 -0.36
CA GLN A 72 -3.53 14.92 -1.72
C GLN A 72 -2.46 14.41 -2.70
N THR A 73 -1.33 13.95 -2.17
CA THR A 73 -0.23 13.36 -2.94
C THR A 73 0.26 12.07 -2.29
N ASP A 74 1.01 11.28 -3.06
CA ASP A 74 1.82 10.21 -2.48
C ASP A 74 2.88 10.78 -1.55
N GLY A 75 3.36 9.96 -0.60
CA GLY A 75 4.46 10.32 0.26
C GLY A 75 5.76 10.54 -0.53
N VAL A 76 6.45 11.62 -0.22
CA VAL A 76 7.71 11.99 -0.88
C VAL A 76 8.80 12.26 0.17
N ILE A 77 10.05 11.94 -0.15
CA ILE A 77 11.20 12.35 0.64
C ILE A 77 11.56 13.79 0.23
N ASP A 78 11.51 14.71 1.20
CA ASP A 78 11.87 16.10 0.96
C ASP A 78 13.36 16.32 1.27
N PRO A 79 14.22 16.54 0.26
CA PRO A 79 15.65 16.74 0.46
C PRO A 79 15.98 18.10 1.09
N PHE A 80 15.05 19.07 1.04
CA PHE A 80 15.21 20.39 1.61
C PHE A 80 14.81 20.46 3.09
N PHE A 81 14.06 19.47 3.58
CA PHE A 81 13.59 19.37 4.97
C PHE A 81 14.15 18.12 5.64
N HIS A 82 15.48 18.04 5.80
CA HIS A 82 16.18 16.96 6.52
C HIS A 82 15.79 15.54 6.04
N TYR A 83 15.40 15.39 4.78
CA TYR A 83 14.93 14.12 4.21
C TYR A 83 13.71 13.52 4.94
N TYR A 84 12.86 14.35 5.53
CA TYR A 84 11.61 13.88 6.10
C TYR A 84 10.67 13.40 4.99
N ASN A 85 9.86 12.41 5.34
CA ASN A 85 8.79 11.96 4.48
C ASN A 85 7.61 12.91 4.65
N ASN A 86 7.16 13.53 3.57
CA ASN A 86 6.08 14.49 3.56
C ASN A 86 4.99 14.07 2.59
N THR A 87 3.77 14.50 2.85
CA THR A 87 2.65 14.49 1.91
C THR A 87 1.93 15.82 1.94
N TYR A 88 1.24 16.16 0.85
CA TYR A 88 0.36 17.33 0.82
C TYR A 88 -0.99 16.90 1.40
N ILE A 89 -1.52 17.64 2.39
CA ILE A 89 -2.75 17.33 3.10
C ILE A 89 -3.87 18.28 2.71
N GLY A 90 -5.10 17.80 2.65
CA GLY A 90 -6.29 18.60 2.34
C GLY A 90 -7.57 17.96 2.88
N ASP A 91 -8.72 18.49 2.49
CA ASP A 91 -10.05 17.96 2.82
C ASP A 91 -10.21 17.65 4.33
N ARG A 92 -9.93 18.66 5.16
CA ARG A 92 -9.99 18.57 6.61
C ARG A 92 -11.40 18.24 7.11
N ILE A 93 -11.50 17.20 7.94
CA ILE A 93 -12.72 16.82 8.66
C ILE A 93 -12.46 17.04 10.14
N VAL A 94 -13.09 18.05 10.73
CA VAL A 94 -13.00 18.33 12.17
C VAL A 94 -13.88 17.34 12.93
N ILE A 95 -13.32 16.72 13.95
CA ILE A 95 -14.03 15.75 14.79
C ILE A 95 -14.06 16.24 16.26
N PRO A 96 -14.92 15.69 17.11
CA PRO A 96 -14.84 15.92 18.54
C PRO A 96 -13.48 15.48 19.10
N ASN A 97 -12.83 16.35 19.87
CA ASN A 97 -11.51 16.08 20.42
C ASN A 97 -11.48 14.76 21.20
N ILE A 98 -10.52 13.90 20.86
CA ILE A 98 -10.22 12.68 21.63
C ILE A 98 -8.88 12.90 22.32
N SER A 99 -8.94 13.22 23.61
CA SER A 99 -7.75 13.55 24.38
C SER A 99 -6.83 12.35 24.61
N LEU A 100 -5.56 12.61 24.85
CA LEU A 100 -4.60 11.57 25.24
C LEU A 100 -5.05 10.84 26.52
N LYS A 101 -5.74 11.54 27.43
CA LYS A 101 -6.29 10.93 28.64
C LYS A 101 -7.37 9.90 28.28
N GLU A 102 -8.27 10.21 27.37
CA GLU A 102 -9.30 9.28 26.89
C GLU A 102 -8.68 8.07 26.20
N LEU A 103 -7.69 8.29 25.29
CA LEU A 103 -6.96 7.19 24.64
C LEU A 103 -6.30 6.26 25.68
N LYS A 104 -5.70 6.80 26.75
CA LYS A 104 -5.06 6.00 27.81
C LYS A 104 -6.04 5.21 28.67
N THR A 105 -7.28 5.64 28.75
CA THR A 105 -8.32 4.97 29.54
C THR A 105 -9.25 4.08 28.71
N ASP A 106 -9.20 4.20 27.39
CA ASP A 106 -9.97 3.36 26.48
C ASP A 106 -9.49 1.90 26.52
N THR A 107 -10.43 0.96 26.41
CA THR A 107 -10.13 -0.48 26.53
C THR A 107 -9.20 -0.98 25.43
N TYR A 108 -9.25 -0.39 24.24
CA TYR A 108 -8.40 -0.75 23.12
C TYR A 108 -7.10 0.06 23.12
N PHE A 109 -7.22 1.39 23.06
CA PHE A 109 -6.09 2.29 22.87
C PHE A 109 -5.12 2.34 24.05
N SER A 110 -5.53 1.99 25.28
CA SER A 110 -4.62 1.90 26.44
C SER A 110 -3.45 0.93 26.19
N ASN A 111 -3.65 -0.09 25.34
CA ASN A 111 -2.64 -1.06 24.97
C ASN A 111 -1.90 -0.69 23.68
N HIS A 112 -2.36 0.32 22.94
CA HIS A 112 -1.75 0.73 21.69
C HIS A 112 -0.34 1.31 21.91
N GLN A 113 0.64 0.83 21.13
CA GLN A 113 2.06 1.16 21.34
C GLN A 113 2.33 2.67 21.29
N LEU A 114 1.70 3.39 20.37
CA LEU A 114 1.87 4.84 20.22
C LEU A 114 1.31 5.59 21.44
N VAL A 115 0.14 5.19 21.94
CA VAL A 115 -0.50 5.78 23.14
C VAL A 115 0.34 5.55 24.39
N ARG A 116 0.91 4.35 24.55
CA ARG A 116 1.84 4.03 25.65
C ARG A 116 3.12 4.87 25.63
N LYS A 117 3.55 5.31 24.44
CA LYS A 117 4.68 6.24 24.26
C LYS A 117 4.28 7.71 24.37
N ASN A 118 3.09 8.03 24.87
CA ASN A 118 2.57 9.41 24.92
C ASN A 118 2.56 10.10 23.55
N ILE A 119 2.24 9.33 22.51
CA ILE A 119 2.17 9.80 21.11
C ILE A 119 3.54 10.29 20.55
N GLN A 120 4.65 9.92 21.18
CA GLN A 120 5.98 10.26 20.66
C GLN A 120 6.28 9.50 19.36
N GLY A 121 6.77 10.23 18.35
CA GLY A 121 7.05 9.67 17.03
C GLY A 121 5.78 9.41 16.21
N VAL A 122 4.78 10.25 16.39
CA VAL A 122 3.45 10.11 15.78
C VAL A 122 3.46 10.21 14.25
N ASN A 123 4.33 11.05 13.69
CA ASN A 123 4.34 11.34 12.26
C ASN A 123 4.66 10.10 11.41
N GLY A 124 3.72 9.72 10.57
CA GLY A 124 3.83 8.55 9.71
C GLY A 124 3.65 7.21 10.44
N TRP A 125 3.11 7.22 11.67
CA TRP A 125 2.80 5.97 12.36
C TRP A 125 1.63 5.27 11.67
N PRO A 126 1.76 3.97 11.29
CA PRO A 126 0.71 3.25 10.60
C PRO A 126 -0.50 3.02 11.52
N VAL A 127 -1.68 3.12 10.95
CA VAL A 127 -2.97 2.86 11.59
C VAL A 127 -3.58 1.64 10.93
N THR A 128 -3.79 0.58 11.68
CA THR A 128 -4.48 -0.61 11.14
C THR A 128 -5.96 -0.33 10.93
N GLY A 129 -6.61 -1.14 10.08
CA GLY A 129 -8.07 -1.04 9.89
C GLY A 129 -8.82 -1.17 11.22
N LYS A 130 -8.31 -1.99 12.16
CA LYS A 130 -8.87 -2.11 13.52
C LYS A 130 -8.66 -0.85 14.34
N ASP A 131 -7.46 -0.25 14.32
CA ASP A 131 -7.21 1.02 15.01
C ASP A 131 -8.17 2.10 14.54
N TYR A 132 -8.37 2.18 13.20
CA TYR A 132 -9.28 3.14 12.61
C TYR A 132 -10.75 2.90 13.02
N ALA A 133 -11.21 1.66 13.00
CA ALA A 133 -12.55 1.31 13.44
C ALA A 133 -12.80 1.66 14.92
N GLU A 134 -11.82 1.41 15.80
CA GLU A 134 -11.91 1.78 17.21
C GLU A 134 -11.90 3.30 17.43
N LEU A 135 -11.14 4.04 16.61
CA LEU A 135 -11.18 5.50 16.61
C LEU A 135 -12.56 6.02 16.19
N VAL A 136 -13.13 5.47 15.11
CA VAL A 136 -14.48 5.81 14.66
C VAL A 136 -15.52 5.53 15.75
N ARG A 137 -15.42 4.41 16.45
CA ARG A 137 -16.27 4.10 17.63
C ARG A 137 -16.18 5.20 18.71
N MET A 138 -14.97 5.68 19.01
CA MET A 138 -14.79 6.75 20.00
C MET A 138 -15.38 8.08 19.53
N ILE A 139 -15.28 8.37 18.23
CA ILE A 139 -15.87 9.57 17.61
C ILE A 139 -17.40 9.49 17.68
N GLU A 140 -17.98 8.35 17.29
CA GLU A 140 -19.42 8.10 17.34
C GLU A 140 -19.99 8.22 18.77
N ALA A 141 -19.27 7.70 19.78
CA ALA A 141 -19.64 7.79 21.18
C ALA A 141 -19.75 9.25 21.68
N LYS A 142 -19.16 10.21 20.98
CA LYS A 142 -19.29 11.66 21.22
C LYS A 142 -20.43 12.30 20.43
N GLY A 143 -21.27 11.51 19.75
CA GLY A 143 -22.44 12.00 19.00
C GLY A 143 -22.11 12.61 17.63
N PHE A 144 -20.94 12.32 17.08
CA PHE A 144 -20.56 12.79 15.74
C PHE A 144 -21.13 11.84 14.67
N ASP A 145 -21.61 12.41 13.57
CA ASP A 145 -22.06 11.64 12.40
C ASP A 145 -20.84 11.04 11.67
N THR A 146 -20.59 9.77 11.91
CA THR A 146 -19.46 9.05 11.32
C THR A 146 -19.66 8.66 9.86
N SER A 147 -20.84 8.87 9.30
CA SER A 147 -21.11 8.59 7.88
C SER A 147 -20.31 9.50 6.93
N VAL A 148 -19.87 10.66 7.43
CA VAL A 148 -19.03 11.60 6.67
C VAL A 148 -17.55 11.24 6.69
N LEU A 149 -17.14 10.26 7.52
CA LEU A 149 -15.74 9.85 7.62
C LEU A 149 -15.36 8.95 6.44
N PRO A 150 -14.14 9.12 5.91
CA PRO A 150 -13.65 8.28 4.84
C PRO A 150 -13.54 6.82 5.31
N GLN A 151 -13.80 5.88 4.42
CA GLN A 151 -13.73 4.44 4.70
C GLN A 151 -12.46 3.87 4.08
N ILE A 152 -11.68 3.10 4.84
CA ILE A 152 -10.54 2.34 4.29
C ILE A 152 -11.11 1.31 3.31
N HIS A 153 -10.49 1.21 2.13
CA HIS A 153 -10.88 0.24 1.11
C HIS A 153 -10.82 -1.19 1.64
N THR A 154 -11.93 -1.88 1.56
CA THR A 154 -12.02 -3.30 1.86
C THR A 154 -12.11 -4.07 0.55
N PRO A 155 -11.14 -4.95 0.24
CA PRO A 155 -11.11 -5.67 -1.03
C PRO A 155 -12.33 -6.56 -1.22
N SER A 156 -12.91 -6.52 -2.42
CA SER A 156 -14.04 -7.36 -2.82
C SER A 156 -13.56 -8.52 -3.67
N LEU A 157 -13.20 -9.63 -3.04
CA LEU A 157 -12.73 -10.84 -3.71
C LEU A 157 -13.80 -11.91 -3.75
N PRO A 158 -13.85 -12.71 -4.83
CA PRO A 158 -14.84 -13.78 -4.97
C PRO A 158 -14.76 -14.80 -3.82
N GLU A 159 -15.91 -15.38 -3.45
CA GLU A 159 -16.04 -16.40 -2.41
C GLU A 159 -16.50 -17.74 -2.96
N GLY A 160 -16.28 -18.81 -2.18
CA GLY A 160 -16.77 -20.14 -2.51
C GLY A 160 -16.15 -20.73 -3.79
N ILE A 161 -14.95 -20.31 -4.16
CA ILE A 161 -14.30 -20.70 -5.41
C ILE A 161 -13.86 -22.15 -5.34
N VAL A 162 -14.23 -22.95 -6.34
CA VAL A 162 -13.73 -24.30 -6.53
C VAL A 162 -12.53 -24.27 -7.49
N ILE A 163 -11.38 -24.70 -7.02
CA ILE A 163 -10.12 -24.80 -7.76
C ILE A 163 -9.87 -26.26 -8.11
N LYS A 164 -9.76 -26.58 -9.40
CA LYS A 164 -9.55 -27.93 -9.91
C LYS A 164 -8.20 -28.11 -10.58
N GLU A 165 -7.66 -27.06 -11.16
CA GLU A 165 -6.41 -27.08 -11.93
C GLU A 165 -5.62 -25.76 -11.75
N GLU A 166 -4.40 -25.71 -12.24
CA GLU A 166 -3.53 -24.52 -12.17
C GLU A 166 -4.15 -23.27 -12.81
N LYS A 167 -4.80 -23.45 -13.96
CA LYS A 167 -5.51 -22.37 -14.65
C LYS A 167 -6.64 -21.76 -13.80
N ASP A 168 -7.25 -22.55 -12.92
CA ASP A 168 -8.25 -22.01 -11.99
C ASP A 168 -7.61 -21.09 -10.94
N VAL A 169 -6.39 -21.42 -10.47
CA VAL A 169 -5.62 -20.53 -9.55
C VAL A 169 -5.36 -19.20 -10.22
N GLU A 170 -4.90 -19.22 -11.47
CA GLU A 170 -4.68 -18.01 -12.26
C GLU A 170 -5.96 -17.18 -12.42
N LYS A 171 -7.03 -17.80 -12.98
CA LYS A 171 -8.22 -17.09 -13.43
C LYS A 171 -9.19 -16.73 -12.31
N LYS A 172 -9.25 -17.53 -11.26
CA LYS A 172 -10.28 -17.38 -10.22
C LYS A 172 -9.74 -16.75 -8.94
N LEU A 173 -8.43 -16.80 -8.71
CA LEU A 173 -7.78 -16.23 -7.51
C LEU A 173 -6.85 -15.08 -7.87
N LEU A 174 -5.83 -15.33 -8.72
CA LEU A 174 -4.78 -14.36 -8.98
C LEU A 174 -5.27 -13.15 -9.80
N GLU A 175 -5.91 -13.38 -10.94
CA GLU A 175 -6.38 -12.27 -11.79
C GLU A 175 -7.44 -11.39 -11.10
N PRO A 176 -8.43 -11.92 -10.36
CA PRO A 176 -9.30 -11.08 -9.56
C PRO A 176 -8.56 -10.24 -8.52
N LEU A 177 -7.53 -10.80 -7.87
CA LEU A 177 -6.70 -10.05 -6.92
C LEU A 177 -5.91 -8.94 -7.62
N LEU A 178 -5.30 -9.20 -8.78
CA LEU A 178 -4.59 -8.18 -9.55
C LEU A 178 -5.52 -7.07 -10.03
N ASN A 179 -6.72 -7.44 -10.50
CA ASN A 179 -7.74 -6.48 -10.93
C ASN A 179 -8.24 -5.61 -9.76
N GLU A 180 -8.44 -6.21 -8.58
CA GLU A 180 -8.79 -5.49 -7.36
C GLU A 180 -7.69 -4.50 -6.93
N MET A 181 -6.42 -4.83 -7.19
CA MET A 181 -5.28 -3.93 -7.02
C MET A 181 -5.23 -2.82 -8.09
N GLY A 182 -6.10 -2.86 -9.10
CA GLY A 182 -6.15 -1.90 -10.20
C GLY A 182 -5.15 -2.19 -11.31
N TRP A 183 -4.65 -3.42 -11.42
CA TRP A 183 -3.69 -3.84 -12.44
C TRP A 183 -4.34 -4.71 -13.50
N TYR A 184 -4.10 -4.38 -14.76
CA TYR A 184 -4.74 -4.98 -15.91
C TYR A 184 -3.71 -5.56 -16.88
N GLU A 185 -4.10 -6.68 -17.53
CA GLU A 185 -3.28 -7.33 -18.54
C GLU A 185 -2.94 -6.36 -19.70
N HIS A 186 -1.74 -6.48 -20.23
CA HIS A 186 -1.13 -5.63 -21.28
C HIS A 186 -0.84 -4.19 -20.88
N LYS A 187 -1.30 -3.72 -19.74
CA LYS A 187 -1.00 -2.39 -19.19
C LYS A 187 0.01 -2.49 -18.05
N ASP A 188 -0.35 -3.22 -17.01
CA ASP A 188 0.42 -3.30 -15.76
C ASP A 188 1.14 -4.64 -15.64
N TYR A 189 0.60 -5.68 -16.27
CA TYR A 189 1.23 -6.99 -16.36
C TYR A 189 1.02 -7.65 -17.73
N ILE A 190 1.87 -8.61 -18.01
CA ILE A 190 1.76 -9.50 -19.17
C ILE A 190 1.85 -10.94 -18.71
N ARG A 191 1.08 -11.81 -19.34
CA ARG A 191 1.17 -13.26 -19.18
C ARG A 191 2.16 -13.82 -20.18
N GLN A 192 2.91 -14.84 -19.73
CA GLN A 192 3.85 -15.57 -20.57
C GLN A 192 4.79 -14.66 -21.38
N LEU A 193 5.44 -13.70 -20.68
CA LEU A 193 6.45 -12.85 -21.28
C LEU A 193 7.54 -13.70 -21.93
N PRO A 194 7.74 -13.62 -23.26
CA PRO A 194 8.77 -14.39 -23.93
C PRO A 194 10.17 -13.86 -23.59
N ILE A 195 10.98 -14.66 -22.91
CA ILE A 195 12.36 -14.33 -22.55
C ILE A 195 13.29 -15.11 -23.45
N HIS A 196 14.28 -14.46 -24.06
CA HIS A 196 15.31 -15.11 -24.84
C HIS A 196 16.34 -15.81 -23.93
N ALA A 197 16.39 -17.14 -24.00
CA ALA A 197 17.29 -17.97 -23.18
C ALA A 197 18.50 -18.54 -23.97
N GLY A 198 18.90 -17.85 -25.04
CA GLY A 198 19.99 -18.25 -25.94
C GLY A 198 19.59 -19.30 -27.00
N ARG A 199 20.34 -19.37 -28.10
CA ARG A 199 20.20 -20.32 -29.24
C ARG A 199 18.76 -20.57 -29.74
N GLY A 200 17.89 -19.53 -29.73
CA GLY A 200 16.52 -19.63 -30.21
C GLY A 200 15.51 -20.24 -29.19
N HIS A 201 15.94 -20.58 -28.01
CA HIS A 201 15.03 -21.01 -26.94
C HIS A 201 14.38 -19.82 -26.25
N ARG A 202 13.08 -19.95 -25.98
CA ARG A 202 12.31 -18.99 -25.19
C ARG A 202 11.76 -19.69 -23.97
N ILE A 203 11.73 -18.96 -22.88
CA ILE A 203 11.11 -19.38 -21.62
C ILE A 203 10.04 -18.35 -21.26
N PHE A 204 9.02 -18.76 -20.50
CA PHE A 204 7.82 -17.97 -20.30
C PHE A 204 7.43 -18.06 -18.82
N PRO A 205 7.63 -16.98 -18.02
CA PRO A 205 7.02 -16.90 -16.70
C PRO A 205 5.52 -16.75 -16.83
N ASP A 206 4.73 -17.24 -15.87
CA ASP A 206 3.28 -17.16 -15.94
C ASP A 206 2.81 -15.71 -15.97
N TYR A 207 3.31 -14.86 -15.07
CA TYR A 207 3.03 -13.42 -15.05
C TYR A 207 4.27 -12.59 -14.78
N ALA A 208 4.39 -11.48 -15.49
CA ALA A 208 5.41 -10.46 -15.30
C ALA A 208 4.75 -9.10 -15.10
N LEU A 209 4.93 -8.48 -13.92
CA LEU A 209 4.35 -7.17 -13.59
C LEU A 209 5.42 -6.09 -13.73
N HIS A 210 4.95 -4.90 -14.11
CA HIS A 210 5.81 -3.72 -14.34
C HIS A 210 6.96 -4.06 -15.29
N TYR A 211 6.58 -4.49 -16.46
CA TYR A 211 7.45 -5.13 -17.44
C TYR A 211 7.90 -4.19 -18.57
N ASN A 212 9.02 -4.55 -19.19
CA ASN A 212 9.43 -4.10 -20.50
C ASN A 212 9.57 -5.35 -21.39
N ASN A 213 8.88 -5.36 -22.52
CA ASN A 213 8.86 -6.50 -23.47
C ASN A 213 9.64 -6.23 -24.75
N LYS A 214 10.47 -5.19 -24.78
CA LYS A 214 11.33 -4.94 -25.94
C LYS A 214 12.35 -6.07 -26.06
N PRO A 215 12.51 -6.64 -27.27
CA PRO A 215 13.51 -7.68 -27.50
C PRO A 215 14.89 -7.24 -27.01
N GLU A 216 15.60 -8.13 -26.30
CA GLU A 216 16.92 -7.94 -25.69
C GLU A 216 16.98 -6.94 -24.51
N GLU A 217 15.85 -6.30 -24.19
CA GLU A 217 15.72 -5.39 -23.03
C GLU A 217 14.62 -5.85 -22.06
N GLU A 218 14.21 -7.12 -22.12
CA GLU A 218 13.13 -7.64 -21.32
C GLU A 218 13.45 -7.50 -19.82
N LYS A 219 12.49 -6.94 -19.10
CA LYS A 219 12.58 -6.72 -17.63
C LYS A 219 11.21 -6.86 -17.00
N ALA A 220 11.17 -7.29 -15.76
CA ALA A 220 9.95 -7.24 -14.95
C ALA A 220 10.32 -7.07 -13.48
N LYS A 221 9.64 -6.17 -12.78
CA LYS A 221 9.92 -5.97 -11.35
C LYS A 221 9.45 -7.14 -10.51
N VAL A 222 8.27 -7.67 -10.83
CA VAL A 222 7.64 -8.78 -10.11
C VAL A 222 7.38 -9.92 -11.06
N LEU A 223 7.73 -11.12 -10.64
CA LEU A 223 7.35 -12.37 -11.32
C LEU A 223 6.38 -13.14 -10.46
N ILE A 224 5.37 -13.73 -11.08
CA ILE A 224 4.46 -14.64 -10.42
C ILE A 224 4.47 -15.97 -11.16
N GLU A 225 4.63 -17.03 -10.41
CA GLU A 225 4.53 -18.42 -10.87
C GLU A 225 3.35 -19.06 -10.15
N ALA A 226 2.39 -19.54 -10.90
CA ALA A 226 1.20 -20.21 -10.39
C ALA A 226 1.39 -21.72 -10.43
N LYS A 227 0.87 -22.43 -9.43
CA LYS A 227 0.80 -23.88 -9.37
C LYS A 227 -0.58 -24.30 -8.89
N TYR A 228 -1.02 -25.51 -9.27
CA TYR A 228 -2.27 -26.02 -8.73
C TYR A 228 -2.20 -26.19 -7.20
N HIS A 229 -1.17 -26.89 -6.73
CA HIS A 229 -0.96 -27.13 -5.31
C HIS A 229 0.51 -27.50 -5.03
N MET A 230 1.15 -26.78 -4.14
CA MET A 230 2.51 -27.06 -3.66
C MET A 230 2.43 -27.77 -2.31
N LYS A 231 2.29 -29.10 -2.34
CA LYS A 231 1.98 -29.94 -1.16
C LYS A 231 3.11 -30.04 -0.13
N ASN A 232 4.34 -29.81 -0.56
CA ASN A 232 5.51 -30.03 0.27
C ASN A 232 6.65 -29.07 -0.08
N ASN A 233 7.66 -29.01 0.77
CA ASN A 233 8.80 -28.11 0.61
C ASN A 233 9.58 -28.34 -0.70
N HIS A 234 9.63 -29.58 -1.21
CA HIS A 234 10.33 -29.87 -2.45
C HIS A 234 9.62 -29.25 -3.65
N GLU A 235 8.30 -29.30 -3.70
CA GLU A 235 7.49 -28.65 -4.76
C GLU A 235 7.61 -27.13 -4.69
N VAL A 236 7.57 -26.54 -3.49
CA VAL A 236 7.82 -25.10 -3.26
C VAL A 236 9.23 -24.73 -3.74
N GLU A 237 10.25 -25.52 -3.38
CA GLU A 237 11.63 -25.27 -3.81
C GLU A 237 11.78 -25.35 -5.34
N SER A 238 11.16 -26.35 -5.97
CA SER A 238 11.17 -26.51 -7.43
C SER A 238 10.55 -25.32 -8.13
N ALA A 239 9.36 -24.88 -7.69
CA ALA A 239 8.70 -23.68 -8.23
C ALA A 239 9.54 -22.42 -7.99
N PHE A 240 10.15 -22.29 -6.81
CA PHE A 240 11.05 -21.17 -6.51
C PHE A 240 12.26 -21.14 -7.46
N LEU A 241 12.93 -22.27 -7.70
CA LEU A 241 14.09 -22.32 -8.58
C LEU A 241 13.73 -21.98 -10.03
N GLN A 242 12.56 -22.40 -10.49
CA GLN A 242 12.01 -22.02 -11.80
C GLN A 242 11.82 -20.50 -11.87
N ALA A 243 11.05 -19.92 -10.97
CA ALA A 243 10.79 -18.48 -10.92
C ALA A 243 12.08 -17.67 -10.71
N PHE A 244 13.01 -18.17 -9.89
CA PHE A 244 14.30 -17.51 -9.65
C PHE A 244 15.19 -17.46 -10.91
N SER A 245 15.14 -18.49 -11.76
CA SER A 245 15.86 -18.46 -13.05
C SER A 245 15.35 -17.33 -13.96
N TYR A 246 14.03 -17.13 -14.02
CA TYR A 246 13.40 -16.05 -14.75
C TYR A 246 13.72 -14.68 -14.11
N ALA A 247 13.66 -14.60 -12.79
CA ALA A 247 13.94 -13.37 -12.06
C ALA A 247 15.35 -12.83 -12.28
N LYS A 248 16.33 -13.72 -12.44
CA LYS A 248 17.71 -13.32 -12.80
C LYS A 248 17.79 -12.71 -14.19
N LEU A 249 17.11 -13.28 -15.17
CA LEU A 249 17.12 -12.79 -16.55
C LEU A 249 16.36 -11.45 -16.66
N LEU A 250 15.24 -11.31 -15.97
CA LEU A 250 14.38 -10.13 -16.01
C LEU A 250 14.76 -9.06 -14.97
N LEU A 251 15.81 -9.27 -14.18
CA LEU A 251 16.26 -8.36 -13.11
C LEU A 251 15.15 -8.06 -12.09
N SER A 252 14.34 -9.06 -11.78
CA SER A 252 13.20 -8.89 -10.87
C SER A 252 13.66 -8.74 -9.43
N SER A 253 12.91 -7.96 -8.65
CA SER A 253 13.15 -7.74 -7.21
C SER A 253 12.16 -8.49 -6.33
N VAL A 254 11.06 -9.00 -6.90
CA VAL A 254 10.05 -9.76 -6.18
C VAL A 254 9.70 -11.02 -6.99
N ILE A 255 9.60 -12.14 -6.29
CA ILE A 255 9.05 -13.40 -6.81
C ILE A 255 7.83 -13.75 -5.97
N ILE A 256 6.76 -14.12 -6.63
CA ILE A 256 5.55 -14.67 -6.02
C ILE A 256 5.38 -16.11 -6.53
N LEU A 257 5.17 -17.01 -5.60
CA LEU A 257 4.60 -18.31 -5.90
C LEU A 257 3.19 -18.34 -5.34
N CYS A 258 2.23 -18.79 -6.11
CA CYS A 258 0.88 -18.96 -5.60
C CYS A 258 0.30 -20.31 -6.01
N ASP A 259 -0.53 -20.86 -5.15
CA ASP A 259 -1.30 -22.07 -5.41
C ASP A 259 -2.74 -21.90 -4.88
N LYS A 260 -3.52 -22.98 -4.89
CA LYS A 260 -4.91 -22.93 -4.41
C LYS A 260 -5.07 -22.55 -2.94
N GLU A 261 -3.99 -22.60 -2.13
CA GLU A 261 -4.05 -22.34 -0.68
C GLU A 261 -3.47 -21.00 -0.31
N CYS A 262 -2.36 -20.59 -0.95
CA CYS A 262 -1.59 -19.46 -0.46
C CYS A 262 -0.78 -18.73 -1.54
N ILE A 263 -0.25 -17.59 -1.11
CA ILE A 263 0.66 -16.72 -1.84
C ILE A 263 1.96 -16.64 -1.02
N LEU A 264 3.10 -16.97 -1.62
CA LEU A 264 4.43 -16.87 -1.04
C LEU A 264 5.19 -15.73 -1.72
N VAL A 265 5.60 -14.72 -0.98
CA VAL A 265 6.28 -13.52 -1.50
C VAL A 265 7.73 -13.52 -1.07
N TYR A 266 8.63 -13.54 -2.04
CA TYR A 266 10.07 -13.45 -1.87
C TYR A 266 10.55 -12.08 -2.33
N GLU A 267 11.25 -11.35 -1.47
CA GLU A 267 11.82 -10.04 -1.77
C GLU A 267 13.34 -10.11 -1.82
N SER A 268 13.93 -9.51 -2.86
CA SER A 268 15.38 -9.40 -3.03
C SER A 268 15.90 -8.09 -2.46
N LYS A 269 16.34 -8.08 -1.20
CA LYS A 269 17.08 -6.94 -0.62
C LYS A 269 18.59 -7.04 -0.85
N LYS A 270 19.15 -8.25 -0.78
CA LYS A 270 20.56 -8.60 -1.01
C LYS A 270 20.67 -9.93 -1.75
N GLY A 271 19.77 -10.18 -2.70
CA GLY A 271 19.54 -11.46 -3.35
C GLY A 271 18.34 -12.21 -2.76
N PHE A 272 17.79 -13.11 -3.56
CA PHE A 272 16.70 -13.97 -3.11
C PHE A 272 17.20 -15.10 -2.21
N SER A 273 16.40 -15.45 -1.21
CA SER A 273 16.62 -16.60 -0.34
C SER A 273 15.40 -17.50 -0.36
N ARG A 274 15.60 -18.78 -0.70
CA ARG A 274 14.54 -19.80 -0.75
C ARG A 274 13.83 -20.05 0.58
N SER A 275 14.49 -19.75 1.70
CA SER A 275 13.92 -19.89 3.04
C SER A 275 13.29 -18.62 3.62
N ARG A 276 13.40 -17.51 2.91
CA ARG A 276 12.87 -16.21 3.36
C ARG A 276 11.75 -15.76 2.45
N TYR A 277 10.53 -16.02 2.86
CA TYR A 277 9.32 -15.53 2.21
C TYR A 277 8.29 -15.11 3.24
N LYS A 278 7.37 -14.25 2.85
CA LYS A 278 6.14 -13.99 3.60
C LYS A 278 5.02 -14.78 2.96
N LYS A 279 4.25 -15.48 3.79
CA LYS A 279 3.08 -16.28 3.37
C LYS A 279 1.81 -15.51 3.69
N TYR A 280 0.88 -15.50 2.73
CA TYR A 280 -0.48 -15.03 2.88
C TYR A 280 -1.42 -16.14 2.43
N TYR A 281 -2.59 -16.26 3.08
CA TYR A 281 -3.67 -17.08 2.57
C TYR A 281 -4.61 -16.23 1.71
N TRP A 282 -5.34 -16.83 0.79
CA TRP A 282 -6.28 -16.09 -0.04
C TRP A 282 -7.36 -15.37 0.76
N GLU A 283 -7.81 -15.95 1.86
CA GLU A 283 -8.74 -15.32 2.82
C GLU A 283 -8.17 -14.06 3.48
N ASP A 284 -6.85 -14.03 3.71
CA ASP A 284 -6.17 -12.85 4.26
C ASP A 284 -6.30 -11.63 3.36
N MET A 285 -6.49 -11.85 2.06
CA MET A 285 -6.61 -10.77 1.07
C MET A 285 -7.93 -9.99 1.19
N ARG A 286 -8.86 -10.42 2.03
CA ARG A 286 -10.04 -9.64 2.41
C ARG A 286 -9.78 -8.70 3.58
N ASN A 287 -8.69 -8.90 4.30
CA ASN A 287 -8.24 -7.99 5.34
C ASN A 287 -7.54 -6.78 4.71
N PRO A 288 -8.03 -5.54 4.91
CA PRO A 288 -7.45 -4.35 4.29
C PRO A 288 -5.95 -4.19 4.55
N ASP A 289 -5.50 -4.50 5.78
CA ASP A 289 -4.09 -4.31 6.17
C ASP A 289 -3.17 -5.30 5.43
N LEU A 290 -3.54 -6.58 5.36
CA LEU A 290 -2.76 -7.62 4.68
C LEU A 290 -2.80 -7.45 3.16
N TYR A 291 -3.95 -7.07 2.62
CA TYR A 291 -4.09 -6.72 1.21
C TYR A 291 -3.19 -5.54 0.83
N ASN A 292 -3.21 -4.45 1.61
CA ASN A 292 -2.38 -3.28 1.35
C ASN A 292 -0.89 -3.59 1.53
N GLU A 293 -0.53 -4.41 2.52
CA GLU A 293 0.85 -4.86 2.68
C GLU A 293 1.33 -5.61 1.43
N LEU A 294 0.53 -6.56 0.91
CA LEU A 294 0.86 -7.27 -0.32
C LEU A 294 0.94 -6.30 -1.50
N LYS A 295 -0.07 -5.46 -1.71
CA LYS A 295 -0.11 -4.48 -2.79
C LYS A 295 1.14 -3.58 -2.80
N ASN A 296 1.56 -3.08 -1.63
CA ASN A 296 2.76 -2.24 -1.50
C ASN A 296 4.04 -2.97 -1.90
N LYS A 297 4.18 -4.27 -1.57
CA LYS A 297 5.33 -5.09 -1.99
C LYS A 297 5.41 -5.25 -3.51
N LEU A 298 4.27 -5.26 -4.17
CA LEU A 298 4.17 -5.47 -5.62
C LEU A 298 4.24 -4.15 -6.39
N THR A 299 3.90 -3.03 -5.77
CA THR A 299 3.91 -1.72 -6.41
C THR A 299 5.34 -1.24 -6.66
N ILE A 300 5.57 -0.56 -7.78
CA ILE A 300 6.82 0.16 -8.00
C ILE A 300 6.83 1.36 -7.05
N GLN A 301 7.69 1.33 -6.06
CA GLN A 301 8.05 2.56 -5.38
C GLN A 301 8.93 3.34 -6.35
N TYR A 302 8.37 4.37 -6.95
CA TYR A 302 9.16 5.38 -7.63
C TYR A 302 9.91 6.17 -6.57
N PHE A 303 11.05 5.67 -6.13
CA PHE A 303 12.11 6.56 -5.63
C PHE A 303 12.40 7.48 -6.81
N GLY A 304 12.03 8.76 -6.67
CA GLY A 304 12.19 9.71 -7.75
C GLY A 304 13.55 9.53 -8.36
N LYS A 305 13.62 9.00 -9.57
CA LYS A 305 14.81 9.14 -10.36
C LYS A 305 14.95 10.63 -10.53
N PHE A 306 15.91 11.23 -9.86
CA PHE A 306 16.44 12.50 -10.30
C PHE A 306 16.83 12.26 -11.76
N LEU A 307 15.99 12.70 -12.67
CA LEU A 307 16.39 12.79 -14.05
C LEU A 307 17.60 13.73 -14.02
N PRO A 308 18.74 13.32 -14.56
CA PRO A 308 19.83 14.27 -14.71
C PRO A 308 19.27 15.43 -15.51
N ILE A 309 19.34 16.63 -14.93
CA ILE A 309 19.07 17.86 -15.65
C ILE A 309 20.20 17.95 -16.68
N ASN A 310 19.90 17.64 -17.94
CA ASN A 310 20.79 17.93 -19.07
C ASN A 310 20.74 19.42 -19.37
#